data_806a93b98566da5a9a6dffd8a39a8ee3
#
_entry.id   806a93b98566da5a9a6dffd8a39a8ee3
#
_cell.length_a   1.000
_cell.length_b   1.000
_cell.length_c   1.000
_cell.angle_alpha   90.00
_cell.angle_beta   90.00
_cell.angle_gamma   90.00
#
_symmetry.space_group_name_H-M   'P 1'
#
loop_
_entity.id
_entity.type
_entity.pdbx_description
1 polymer ?
#
loop_
_entity_poly.entity_id
_entity_poly.type
_entity_poly.pdbx_seq_one_letter_code
_entity_poly.pdbx_strand_id
1 'polypeptide(L)'
;MRKRTLILAAMLSMGMVSSMIATTKSSHSEVMSKAPDGTYIVNTTTLCKDVRGFRGNTPLTIHVKRGKIVEIKPLANKETPNFFNKVKQGLLNKWDGMKASKAATVQVDGVTGATFSSKAVKENVKRGIAYYLKNM
;
A
#
# COMPACT_ATOMS: atom_id res chain seq x y z
N MET A 1 33.24 -58.93 -42.80
CA MET A 1 32.13 -58.42 -42.03
C MET A 1 32.44 -57.08 -41.48
N ARG A 2 31.78 -56.12 -41.97
CA ARG A 2 32.03 -54.74 -41.54
C ARG A 2 30.94 -54.29 -40.66
N LYS A 3 31.26 -54.07 -39.43
CA LYS A 3 30.35 -53.40 -38.51
C LYS A 3 30.39 -51.90 -38.81
N ARG A 4 29.35 -51.36 -39.33
CA ARG A 4 29.21 -49.93 -39.46
C ARG A 4 28.67 -49.41 -38.14
N THR A 5 29.47 -48.75 -37.44
CA THR A 5 29.05 -48.01 -36.26
C THR A 5 28.36 -46.74 -36.76
N LEU A 6 27.07 -46.74 -36.69
CA LEU A 6 26.29 -45.51 -36.89
C LEU A 6 26.45 -44.67 -35.64
N ILE A 7 27.22 -43.64 -35.74
CA ILE A 7 27.26 -42.60 -34.73
C ILE A 7 26.05 -41.70 -34.99
N LEU A 8 24.98 -41.95 -34.24
CA LEU A 8 23.90 -40.99 -34.17
C LEU A 8 24.42 -39.79 -33.37
N ALA A 9 24.76 -38.76 -34.07
CA ALA A 9 24.93 -37.44 -33.45
C ALA A 9 23.55 -36.96 -33.03
N ALA A 10 23.24 -37.16 -31.79
CA ALA A 10 22.07 -36.52 -31.18
C ALA A 10 22.36 -35.03 -31.12
N MET A 11 21.87 -34.31 -32.09
CA MET A 11 21.78 -32.87 -31.97
C MET A 11 20.79 -32.53 -30.85
N LEU A 12 21.34 -32.31 -29.67
CA LEU A 12 20.63 -31.70 -28.60
C LEU A 12 20.42 -30.25 -28.98
N SER A 13 19.30 -29.96 -29.64
CA SER A 13 18.86 -28.59 -29.78
C SER A 13 18.42 -28.13 -28.39
N MET A 14 19.32 -27.51 -27.70
CA MET A 14 19.01 -26.75 -26.50
C MET A 14 18.16 -25.58 -26.94
N GLY A 15 16.86 -25.80 -26.99
CA GLY A 15 15.90 -24.71 -27.05
C GLY A 15 16.06 -23.89 -25.80
N MET A 16 16.74 -22.77 -25.89
CA MET A 16 16.63 -21.75 -24.86
C MET A 16 15.20 -21.28 -24.86
N VAL A 17 14.42 -21.89 -23.97
CA VAL A 17 13.18 -21.27 -23.53
C VAL A 17 13.60 -20.12 -22.63
N SER A 18 13.82 -18.96 -23.23
CA SER A 18 13.82 -17.75 -22.45
C SER A 18 12.41 -17.57 -21.93
N SER A 19 12.17 -18.10 -20.73
CA SER A 19 10.99 -17.74 -20.01
C SER A 19 11.11 -16.26 -19.69
N MET A 20 10.55 -15.43 -20.53
CA MET A 20 10.23 -14.07 -20.14
C MET A 20 9.24 -14.16 -18.98
N ILE A 21 9.77 -14.12 -17.78
CA ILE A 21 8.95 -13.80 -16.63
C ILE A 21 8.58 -12.34 -16.82
N ALA A 22 7.47 -12.09 -17.47
CA ALA A 22 6.83 -10.80 -17.39
C ALA A 22 6.44 -10.62 -15.93
N THR A 23 7.27 -9.93 -15.18
CA THR A 23 6.90 -9.41 -13.88
C THR A 23 5.85 -8.36 -14.15
N THR A 24 4.60 -8.79 -14.30
CA THR A 24 3.49 -7.90 -14.07
C THR A 24 3.62 -7.50 -12.60
N LYS A 25 4.24 -6.38 -12.36
CA LYS A 25 4.21 -5.70 -11.09
C LYS A 25 2.72 -5.46 -10.84
N SER A 26 2.10 -6.37 -10.12
CA SER A 26 0.68 -6.23 -9.89
C SER A 26 0.46 -4.91 -9.16
N SER A 27 -0.47 -4.11 -9.62
CA SER A 27 -0.90 -2.88 -8.97
C SER A 27 -1.17 -3.08 -7.48
N HIS A 28 -1.41 -4.31 -7.08
CA HIS A 28 -1.60 -4.75 -5.71
C HIS A 28 -0.34 -4.60 -4.85
N SER A 29 0.85 -4.90 -5.36
CA SER A 29 2.11 -4.74 -4.62
C SER A 29 2.53 -3.28 -4.44
N GLU A 30 2.01 -2.39 -5.28
CA GLU A 30 2.24 -0.96 -5.16
C GLU A 30 1.40 -0.32 -4.05
N VAL A 31 0.17 -0.81 -3.87
CA VAL A 31 -0.76 -0.30 -2.85
C VAL A 31 -0.54 -0.95 -1.50
N MET A 32 -0.30 -2.25 -1.45
CA MET A 32 -0.13 -2.98 -0.20
C MET A 32 1.08 -3.92 -0.28
N SER A 33 1.92 -3.87 0.74
CA SER A 33 3.06 -4.75 0.93
C SER A 33 3.03 -5.38 2.32
N LYS A 34 3.76 -6.47 2.49
CA LYS A 34 3.91 -7.14 3.77
C LYS A 34 5.37 -7.15 4.17
N ALA A 35 5.66 -6.59 5.34
CA ALA A 35 7.00 -6.58 5.91
C ALA A 35 7.38 -7.96 6.47
N PRO A 36 8.68 -8.25 6.67
CA PRO A 36 9.13 -9.54 7.21
C PRO A 36 8.55 -9.91 8.58
N ASP A 37 8.21 -8.92 9.39
CA ASP A 37 7.60 -9.10 10.71
C ASP A 37 6.08 -9.37 10.68
N GLY A 38 5.49 -9.43 9.48
CA GLY A 38 4.06 -9.65 9.26
C GLY A 38 3.23 -8.38 9.21
N THR A 39 3.81 -7.20 9.33
CA THR A 39 3.10 -5.93 9.21
C THR A 39 2.69 -5.69 7.77
N TYR A 40 1.41 -5.42 7.53
CA TYR A 40 0.91 -4.93 6.25
C TYR A 40 1.08 -3.41 6.19
N ILE A 41 1.57 -2.92 5.09
CA ILE A 41 1.76 -1.49 4.82
C ILE A 41 0.90 -1.12 3.62
N VAL A 42 -0.11 -0.29 3.85
CA VAL A 42 -1.00 0.21 2.79
C VAL A 42 -0.61 1.64 2.45
N ASN A 43 -0.28 1.86 1.19
CA ASN A 43 0.04 3.17 0.64
C ASN A 43 -1.20 3.72 -0.08
N THR A 44 -1.74 4.83 0.40
CA THR A 44 -2.98 5.38 -0.12
C THR A 44 -2.80 6.29 -1.35
N THR A 45 -1.59 6.51 -1.81
CA THR A 45 -1.31 7.44 -2.93
C THR A 45 -2.18 7.15 -4.15
N THR A 46 -2.22 5.88 -4.57
CA THR A 46 -3.00 5.46 -5.74
C THR A 46 -4.49 5.38 -5.44
N LEU A 47 -4.86 4.94 -4.24
CA LEU A 47 -6.26 4.79 -3.81
C LEU A 47 -6.99 6.13 -3.70
N CYS A 48 -6.27 7.18 -3.42
CA CYS A 48 -6.83 8.48 -3.05
C CYS A 48 -6.34 9.62 -3.96
N LYS A 49 -6.08 9.33 -5.23
CA LYS A 49 -5.66 10.35 -6.23
C LYS A 49 -6.67 11.49 -6.37
N ASP A 50 -7.94 11.21 -6.17
CA ASP A 50 -9.05 12.17 -6.25
C ASP A 50 -9.33 12.89 -4.93
N VAL A 51 -8.69 12.47 -3.83
CA VAL A 51 -8.90 13.04 -2.49
C VAL A 51 -7.90 14.16 -2.26
N ARG A 52 -8.41 15.36 -2.05
CA ARG A 52 -7.59 16.55 -1.85
C ARG A 52 -7.86 17.17 -0.48
N GLY A 53 -6.77 17.56 0.20
CA GLY A 53 -6.81 18.44 1.34
C GLY A 53 -6.94 19.89 0.92
N PHE A 54 -6.38 20.80 1.69
CA PHE A 54 -6.44 22.25 1.37
C PHE A 54 -5.61 22.60 0.14
N ARG A 55 -4.40 22.07 0.00
CA ARG A 55 -3.48 22.38 -1.11
C ARG A 55 -3.22 21.24 -2.08
N GLY A 56 -3.51 20.02 -1.71
CA GLY A 56 -3.25 18.87 -2.54
C GLY A 56 -3.61 17.56 -1.87
N ASN A 57 -3.13 16.48 -2.47
CA ASN A 57 -3.35 15.15 -1.93
C ASN A 57 -2.59 14.97 -0.61
N THR A 58 -3.15 14.17 0.28
CA THR A 58 -2.57 13.85 1.58
C THR A 58 -2.34 12.35 1.72
N PRO A 59 -1.46 11.76 0.90
CA PRO A 59 -1.23 10.32 0.94
C PRO A 59 -0.62 9.88 2.25
N LEU A 60 -0.96 8.65 2.66
CA LEU A 60 -0.55 8.05 3.92
C LEU A 60 0.00 6.65 3.69
N THR A 61 0.79 6.16 4.64
CA THR A 61 1.00 4.74 4.84
C THR A 61 0.31 4.30 6.12
N ILE A 62 -0.47 3.22 6.02
CA ILE A 62 -1.20 2.64 7.14
C ILE A 62 -0.53 1.31 7.47
N HIS A 63 -0.02 1.18 8.67
CA HIS A 63 0.66 -0.01 9.15
C HIS A 63 -0.30 -0.85 9.97
N VAL A 64 -0.58 -2.08 9.53
CA VAL A 64 -1.51 -2.99 10.20
C VAL A 64 -0.79 -4.29 10.54
N LYS A 65 -0.82 -4.68 11.80
CA LYS A 65 -0.23 -5.92 12.30
C LYS A 65 -1.24 -6.67 13.14
N ARG A 66 -1.40 -7.95 12.85
CA ARG A 66 -2.37 -8.82 13.56
C ARG A 66 -3.79 -8.23 13.59
N GLY A 67 -4.20 -7.60 12.48
CA GLY A 67 -5.52 -7.00 12.36
C GLY A 67 -5.73 -5.68 13.09
N LYS A 68 -4.67 -5.12 13.70
CA LYS A 68 -4.73 -3.83 14.41
C LYS A 68 -3.84 -2.80 13.73
N ILE A 69 -4.31 -1.56 13.74
CA ILE A 69 -3.52 -0.43 13.24
C ILE A 69 -2.39 -0.17 14.24
N VAL A 70 -1.15 -0.25 13.75
CA VAL A 70 0.04 0.06 14.54
C VAL A 70 0.31 1.54 14.52
N GLU A 71 0.33 2.12 13.33
CA GLU A 71 0.57 3.54 13.13
C GLU A 71 0.13 3.97 11.73
N ILE A 72 -0.13 5.24 11.57
CA ILE A 72 -0.41 5.89 10.29
C ILE A 72 0.61 7.01 10.12
N LYS A 73 1.37 6.95 9.02
CA LYS A 73 2.40 7.94 8.69
C LYS A 73 1.99 8.76 7.48
N PRO A 74 2.14 10.07 7.51
CA PRO A 74 1.94 10.89 6.33
C PRO A 74 3.11 10.72 5.35
N LEU A 75 2.79 10.67 4.07
CA LEU A 75 3.76 10.77 2.99
C LEU A 75 3.95 12.25 2.61
N ALA A 76 4.91 12.52 1.73
CA ALA A 76 5.14 13.87 1.23
C ALA A 76 3.87 14.46 0.64
N ASN A 77 3.55 15.69 1.01
CA ASN A 77 2.38 16.42 0.57
C ASN A 77 2.68 17.94 0.46
N LYS A 78 1.76 18.65 -0.15
CA LYS A 78 1.88 20.11 -0.38
C LYS A 78 1.08 20.94 0.63
N GLU A 79 0.56 20.32 1.67
CA GLU A 79 -0.20 21.01 2.70
C GLU A 79 0.67 22.07 3.42
N THR A 80 0.05 23.10 3.93
CA THR A 80 0.74 24.14 4.70
C THR A 80 1.26 23.53 6.00
N PRO A 81 2.57 23.57 6.30
CA PRO A 81 3.17 22.84 7.43
C PRO A 81 2.48 23.10 8.78
N ASN A 82 2.14 24.35 9.07
CA ASN A 82 1.50 24.70 10.36
C ASN A 82 0.12 24.05 10.52
N PHE A 83 -0.68 23.98 9.46
CA PHE A 83 -1.98 23.34 9.50
C PHE A 83 -1.85 21.82 9.52
N PHE A 84 -0.94 21.28 8.71
CA PHE A 84 -0.75 19.86 8.63
C PHE A 84 -0.09 19.27 9.89
N ASN A 85 0.74 20.01 10.58
CA ASN A 85 1.26 19.62 11.89
C ASN A 85 0.15 19.40 12.92
N LYS A 86 -0.90 20.22 12.90
CA LYS A 86 -2.09 20.00 13.74
C LYS A 86 -2.77 18.67 13.42
N VAL A 87 -2.86 18.31 12.14
CA VAL A 87 -3.40 17.01 11.71
C VAL A 87 -2.52 15.86 12.20
N LYS A 88 -1.20 15.98 12.05
CA LYS A 88 -0.26 14.95 12.50
C LYS A 88 -0.36 14.71 14.01
N GLN A 89 -0.44 15.78 14.80
CA GLN A 89 -0.48 15.69 16.26
C GLN A 89 -1.86 15.31 16.81
N GLY A 90 -2.92 15.77 16.18
CA GLY A 90 -4.28 15.66 16.72
C GLY A 90 -5.15 14.62 16.05
N LEU A 91 -4.77 14.07 14.91
CA LEU A 91 -5.61 13.16 14.14
C LEU A 91 -4.96 11.79 13.87
N LEU A 92 -3.73 11.76 13.39
CA LEU A 92 -3.13 10.51 12.86
C LEU A 92 -3.01 9.39 13.91
N ASN A 93 -2.89 9.71 15.17
CA ASN A 93 -2.78 8.75 16.27
C ASN A 93 -4.13 8.23 16.78
N LYS A 94 -5.24 8.76 16.31
CA LYS A 94 -6.57 8.37 16.83
C LYS A 94 -6.98 6.95 16.47
N TRP A 95 -6.36 6.37 15.46
CA TRP A 95 -6.59 4.98 15.05
C TRP A 95 -5.60 3.98 15.62
N ASP A 96 -4.54 4.44 16.29
CA ASP A 96 -3.50 3.58 16.84
C ASP A 96 -4.07 2.55 17.81
N GLY A 97 -3.71 1.27 17.61
CA GLY A 97 -4.20 0.15 18.42
C GLY A 97 -5.61 -0.32 18.09
N MET A 98 -6.31 0.36 17.19
CA MET A 98 -7.68 0.01 16.81
C MET A 98 -7.69 -1.18 15.86
N LYS A 99 -8.67 -2.08 16.03
CA LYS A 99 -8.89 -3.15 15.05
C LYS A 99 -9.24 -2.55 13.69
N ALA A 100 -8.68 -3.09 12.62
CA ALA A 100 -8.94 -2.62 11.26
C ALA A 100 -10.43 -2.63 10.92
N SER A 101 -11.15 -3.67 11.32
CA SER A 101 -12.61 -3.77 11.12
C SER A 101 -13.39 -2.63 11.80
N LYS A 102 -12.95 -2.21 12.98
CA LYS A 102 -13.53 -1.06 13.67
C LYS A 102 -13.17 0.27 13.00
N ALA A 103 -11.90 0.40 12.60
CA ALA A 103 -11.41 1.60 11.94
C ALA A 103 -12.12 1.89 10.61
N ALA A 104 -12.59 0.85 9.93
CA ALA A 104 -13.31 0.99 8.66
C ALA A 104 -14.64 1.77 8.80
N THR A 105 -15.26 1.74 9.96
CA THR A 105 -16.61 2.31 10.19
C THR A 105 -16.65 3.41 11.26
N VAL A 106 -15.58 3.55 12.04
CA VAL A 106 -15.55 4.53 13.12
C VAL A 106 -15.57 5.96 12.59
N GLN A 107 -16.33 6.81 13.24
CA GLN A 107 -16.27 8.26 13.00
C GLN A 107 -15.22 8.88 13.92
N VAL A 108 -14.29 9.60 13.34
CA VAL A 108 -13.21 10.27 14.05
C VAL A 108 -13.34 11.77 13.82
N ASP A 109 -13.29 12.55 14.88
CA ASP A 109 -13.37 14.00 14.78
C ASP A 109 -12.12 14.57 14.09
N GLY A 110 -12.35 15.56 13.23
CA GLY A 110 -11.27 16.31 12.59
C GLY A 110 -10.61 17.29 13.57
N VAL A 111 -9.55 17.91 13.10
CA VAL A 111 -8.80 18.91 13.88
C VAL A 111 -9.35 20.29 13.58
N THR A 112 -9.66 21.06 14.62
CA THR A 112 -10.10 22.44 14.49
C THR A 112 -9.04 23.29 13.81
N GLY A 113 -9.43 24.05 12.79
CA GLY A 113 -8.53 24.91 12.01
C GLY A 113 -7.79 24.17 10.87
N ALA A 114 -8.04 22.86 10.69
CA ALA A 114 -7.47 22.06 9.60
C ALA A 114 -8.54 21.13 8.99
N THR A 115 -9.72 21.66 8.70
CA THR A 115 -10.90 20.89 8.30
C THR A 115 -10.70 20.15 6.97
N PHE A 116 -10.17 20.82 5.95
CA PHE A 116 -9.97 20.19 4.64
C PHE A 116 -8.93 19.09 4.68
N SER A 117 -7.79 19.34 5.33
CA SER A 117 -6.75 18.33 5.51
C SER A 117 -7.24 17.16 6.35
N SER A 118 -8.02 17.43 7.41
CA SER A 118 -8.63 16.39 8.25
C SER A 118 -9.60 15.50 7.46
N LYS A 119 -10.46 16.08 6.65
CA LYS A 119 -11.38 15.31 5.79
C LYS A 119 -10.62 14.43 4.81
N ALA A 120 -9.60 14.97 4.17
CA ALA A 120 -8.77 14.23 3.22
C ALA A 120 -8.05 13.07 3.89
N VAL A 121 -7.45 13.28 5.06
CA VAL A 121 -6.78 12.24 5.84
C VAL A 121 -7.77 11.15 6.27
N LYS A 122 -8.93 11.51 6.75
CA LYS A 122 -9.97 10.53 7.14
C LYS A 122 -10.42 9.68 5.95
N GLU A 123 -10.58 10.26 4.78
CA GLU A 123 -10.94 9.51 3.58
C GLU A 123 -9.80 8.58 3.12
N ASN A 124 -8.55 9.02 3.22
CA ASN A 124 -7.38 8.17 2.97
C ASN A 124 -7.36 6.95 3.90
N VAL A 125 -7.58 7.17 5.20
CA VAL A 125 -7.63 6.08 6.18
C VAL A 125 -8.77 5.10 5.84
N LYS A 126 -9.95 5.63 5.58
CA LYS A 126 -11.13 4.81 5.23
C LYS A 126 -10.86 3.92 4.02
N ARG A 127 -10.38 4.49 2.92
CA ARG A 127 -10.09 3.75 1.68
C ARG A 127 -8.93 2.76 1.87
N GLY A 128 -7.89 3.15 2.58
CA GLY A 128 -6.74 2.28 2.86
C GLY A 128 -7.11 1.08 3.71
N ILE A 129 -7.91 1.27 4.75
CA ILE A 129 -8.39 0.18 5.60
C ILE A 129 -9.36 -0.74 4.84
N ALA A 130 -10.26 -0.18 4.03
CA ALA A 130 -11.15 -0.97 3.19
C ALA A 130 -10.35 -1.85 2.22
N TYR A 131 -9.31 -1.31 1.62
CA TYR A 131 -8.40 -2.06 0.75
C TYR A 131 -7.69 -3.19 1.50
N TYR A 132 -7.18 -2.91 2.69
CA TYR A 132 -6.55 -3.93 3.54
C TYR A 132 -7.50 -5.08 3.85
N LEU A 133 -8.71 -4.78 4.31
CA LEU A 133 -9.71 -5.79 4.68
C LEU A 133 -10.14 -6.66 3.48
N LYS A 134 -10.14 -6.09 2.29
CA LYS A 134 -10.50 -6.82 1.06
C LYS A 134 -9.38 -7.73 0.55
N ASN A 135 -8.13 -7.41 0.83
CA ASN A 135 -6.98 -8.02 0.18
C ASN A 135 -6.00 -8.74 1.14
N MET A 136 -6.29 -8.79 2.43
CA MET A 136 -5.47 -9.50 3.41
C MET A 136 -5.65 -11.03 3.33
#